data_bf2a10f82668871d2edb0d99777a8ffc
#
_entry.id   bf2a10f82668871d2edb0d99777a8ffc
#
_cell.length_a   1.000
_cell.length_b   1.000
_cell.length_c   1.000
_cell.angle_alpha   90.00
_cell.angle_beta   90.00
_cell.angle_gamma   90.00
#
_symmetry.space_group_name_H-M   'P 1'
#
loop_
_entity.id
_entity.type
_entity.pdbx_description
1 polymer ?
#
loop_
_entity_poly.entity_id
_entity_poly.type
_entity_poly.pdbx_seq_one_letter_code
_entity_poly.pdbx_strand_id
1 'polypeptide(L)'
;MSYIPRVHDYVKWHHNDHTDEGWVYFVGEEYLTIEVSVKDKPDELVNMHKKIHSLVVCHQWYWNELEYVKNRREEEDSYKAQEYRYVDVQ
;
A
#
# COMPACT_ATOMS: atom_id res chain seq x y z
N MET A 1 -18.51 -6.26 11.04
CA MET A 1 -17.86 -7.01 9.96
C MET A 1 -16.40 -6.63 9.84
N SER A 2 -15.57 -7.64 9.74
CA SER A 2 -14.12 -7.37 9.67
C SER A 2 -13.72 -6.98 8.26
N TYR A 3 -12.85 -5.99 8.19
CA TYR A 3 -12.23 -5.60 6.94
C TYR A 3 -11.28 -6.70 6.47
N ILE A 4 -11.35 -7.06 5.21
CA ILE A 4 -10.44 -8.03 4.60
C ILE A 4 -9.49 -7.27 3.69
N PRO A 5 -8.20 -7.15 4.08
CA PRO A 5 -7.24 -6.38 3.30
C PRO A 5 -6.95 -7.01 1.94
N ARG A 6 -6.64 -6.16 0.97
CA ARG A 6 -6.24 -6.58 -0.37
C ARG A 6 -4.98 -5.84 -0.76
N VAL A 7 -4.18 -6.45 -1.62
CA VAL A 7 -3.02 -5.78 -2.19
C VAL A 7 -3.47 -4.49 -2.87
N HIS A 8 -2.69 -3.43 -2.73
CA HIS A 8 -2.95 -2.09 -3.24
C HIS A 8 -3.95 -1.28 -2.41
N ASP A 9 -4.46 -1.82 -1.31
CA ASP A 9 -5.23 -1.01 -0.37
C ASP A 9 -4.28 -0.04 0.35
N TYR A 10 -4.74 1.17 0.59
CA TYR A 10 -4.06 2.10 1.48
C TYR A 10 -4.75 2.02 2.83
N VAL A 11 -3.99 1.70 3.87
CA VAL A 11 -4.56 1.45 5.18
C VAL A 11 -3.81 2.23 6.25
N LYS A 12 -4.49 2.48 7.37
CA LYS A 12 -3.89 3.00 8.58
C LYS A 12 -4.02 1.92 9.63
N TRP A 13 -2.92 1.61 10.29
CA TRP A 13 -2.90 0.64 11.38
C TRP A 13 -2.65 1.36 12.69
N HIS A 14 -3.70 1.42 13.50
CA HIS A 14 -3.65 2.08 14.81
C HIS A 14 -3.30 1.04 15.86
N HIS A 15 -2.11 1.15 16.43
CA HIS A 15 -1.67 0.19 17.45
C HIS A 15 -0.64 0.83 18.38
N ASN A 16 -0.70 0.45 19.66
CA ASN A 16 0.29 0.89 20.68
C ASN A 16 0.51 2.40 20.70
N ASP A 17 -0.57 3.19 20.65
CA ASP A 17 -0.52 4.65 20.61
C ASP A 17 0.26 5.18 19.40
N HIS A 18 0.32 4.39 18.37
CA HIS A 18 1.10 4.67 17.18
C HIS A 18 0.26 4.34 15.96
N THR A 19 0.50 5.04 14.86
CA THR A 19 -0.19 4.77 13.61
C THR A 19 0.83 4.58 12.51
N ASP A 20 0.79 3.41 11.90
CA ASP A 20 1.51 3.15 10.66
C ASP A 20 0.53 3.25 9.52
N GLU A 21 0.92 3.86 8.42
CA GLU A 21 0.04 3.94 7.26
C GLU A 21 0.84 3.73 5.99
N GLY A 22 0.19 3.15 5.01
CA GLY A 22 0.81 2.89 3.74
C GLY A 22 0.00 1.95 2.88
N TRP A 23 0.64 1.47 1.82
CA TRP A 23 0.01 0.58 0.86
C TRP A 23 0.24 -0.87 1.26
N VAL A 24 -0.82 -1.68 1.18
CA VAL A 24 -0.68 -3.11 1.37
C VAL A 24 0.10 -3.67 0.19
N TYR A 25 1.25 -4.25 0.49
CA TYR A 25 2.18 -4.75 -0.51
C TYR A 25 1.99 -6.24 -0.76
N PHE A 26 1.74 -6.99 0.28
CA PHE A 26 1.59 -8.44 0.21
C PHE A 26 0.51 -8.88 1.19
N VAL A 27 -0.33 -9.82 0.79
CA VAL A 27 -1.33 -10.42 1.66
C VAL A 27 -1.15 -11.94 1.61
N GLY A 28 -0.86 -12.53 2.76
CA GLY A 28 -0.80 -13.98 2.92
C GLY A 28 -1.93 -14.45 3.81
N GLU A 29 -1.92 -15.73 4.16
CA GLU A 29 -2.93 -16.30 5.03
C GLU A 29 -2.76 -15.86 6.49
N GLU A 30 -1.53 -15.67 6.92
CA GLU A 30 -1.22 -15.39 8.32
C GLU A 30 -0.88 -13.92 8.57
N TYR A 31 -0.41 -13.20 7.56
CA TYR A 31 0.00 -11.82 7.73
C TYR A 31 -0.05 -11.08 6.41
N LEU A 32 0.01 -9.76 6.52
CA LEU A 32 0.20 -8.89 5.38
C LEU A 32 1.36 -7.95 5.66
N THR A 33 1.87 -7.30 4.62
CA THR A 33 2.88 -6.27 4.78
C THR A 33 2.35 -4.94 4.27
N ILE A 34 2.72 -3.87 4.98
CA ILE A 34 2.35 -2.50 4.64
C ILE A 34 3.63 -1.75 4.29
N GLU A 35 3.68 -1.18 3.09
CA GLU A 35 4.81 -0.34 2.70
C GLU A 35 4.59 1.05 3.28
N VAL A 36 5.36 1.38 4.30
CA VAL A 36 5.16 2.63 5.04
C VAL A 36 6.06 3.76 4.55
N SER A 37 7.12 3.45 3.86
CA SER A 37 7.97 4.48 3.27
C SER A 37 8.84 3.92 2.15
N VAL A 38 9.23 4.81 1.26
CA VAL A 38 10.19 4.52 0.21
C VAL A 38 11.23 5.62 0.27
N LYS A 39 12.48 5.26 0.44
CA LYS A 39 13.58 6.22 0.57
C LYS A 39 14.63 5.98 -0.50
N ASP A 40 15.27 7.06 -0.91
CA ASP A 40 16.41 6.95 -1.82
C ASP A 40 17.56 6.30 -1.09
N LYS A 41 18.27 5.45 -1.82
CA LYS A 41 19.43 4.78 -1.27
C LYS A 41 20.57 5.79 -1.12
N PRO A 42 21.34 5.74 -0.02
CA PRO A 42 22.51 6.58 0.10
C PRO A 42 23.51 6.32 -1.03
N ASP A 43 24.22 7.35 -1.43
CA ASP A 43 25.20 7.25 -2.52
C ASP A 43 26.25 6.17 -2.27
N GLU A 44 26.53 5.91 -1.01
CA GLU A 44 27.51 4.90 -0.61
C GLU A 44 27.12 3.49 -0.99
N LEU A 45 25.83 3.27 -1.19
CA LEU A 45 25.28 1.95 -1.52
C LEU A 45 24.84 1.92 -2.97
N VAL A 46 25.57 2.58 -3.81
CA VAL A 46 25.24 2.69 -5.22
C VAL A 46 25.41 1.37 -5.92
N ASN A 47 24.40 0.61 -6.07
CA ASN A 47 24.51 -0.50 -6.96
C ASN A 47 23.18 -0.73 -7.65
N MET A 48 22.50 -1.76 -7.48
CA MET A 48 21.44 -2.13 -8.38
C MET A 48 20.09 -1.52 -8.06
N HIS A 49 19.88 -1.11 -6.83
CA HIS A 49 18.58 -0.58 -6.43
C HIS A 49 18.71 0.85 -5.96
N LYS A 50 17.87 1.70 -6.50
CA LYS A 50 17.90 3.12 -6.17
C LYS A 50 17.07 3.48 -4.95
N LYS A 51 16.21 2.58 -4.49
CA LYS A 51 15.28 2.90 -3.42
C LYS A 51 15.22 1.80 -2.38
N ILE A 52 14.96 2.21 -1.15
CA ILE A 52 14.75 1.30 -0.03
C ILE A 52 13.29 1.37 0.37
N HIS A 53 12.64 0.23 0.38
CA HIS A 53 11.24 0.11 0.77
C HIS A 53 11.15 -0.41 2.20
N SER A 54 10.45 0.31 3.06
CA SER A 54 10.25 -0.10 4.44
C SER A 54 8.88 -0.74 4.59
N LEU A 55 8.85 -1.95 5.09
CA LEU A 55 7.63 -2.72 5.23
C LEU A 55 7.36 -3.05 6.70
N VAL A 56 6.10 -3.03 7.08
CA VAL A 56 5.64 -3.43 8.41
C VAL A 56 4.79 -4.68 8.25
N VAL A 57 5.02 -5.66 9.12
CA VAL A 57 4.26 -6.91 9.10
C VAL A 57 3.06 -6.79 10.04
N CYS A 58 1.88 -7.14 9.55
CA CYS A 58 0.65 -7.13 10.34
C CYS A 58 0.01 -8.52 10.29
N HIS A 59 -0.01 -9.21 11.43
CA HIS A 59 -0.63 -10.54 11.53
C HIS A 59 -2.14 -10.46 11.40
N GLN A 60 -2.74 -11.54 10.93
CA GLN A 60 -4.17 -11.56 10.64
C GLN A 60 -5.04 -11.23 11.86
N TRP A 61 -4.64 -11.57 13.04
CA TRP A 61 -5.44 -11.26 14.23
C TRP A 61 -5.45 -9.78 14.57
N TYR A 62 -4.65 -8.96 13.90
CA TYR A 62 -4.65 -7.51 14.05
C TYR A 62 -5.34 -6.80 12.89
N TRP A 63 -5.84 -7.54 11.90
CA TRP A 63 -6.46 -6.90 10.73
C TRP A 63 -7.69 -6.08 11.09
N ASN A 64 -8.35 -6.42 12.19
CA ASN A 64 -9.50 -5.63 12.66
C ASN A 64 -9.08 -4.25 13.17
N GLU A 65 -7.81 -4.03 13.38
CA GLU A 65 -7.28 -2.72 13.78
C GLU A 65 -6.94 -1.84 12.58
N LEU A 66 -7.04 -2.38 11.37
CA LEU A 66 -6.72 -1.63 10.17
C LEU A 66 -7.91 -0.78 9.72
N GLU A 67 -7.62 0.45 9.33
CA GLU A 67 -8.61 1.34 8.76
C GLU A 67 -8.36 1.43 7.26
N TYR A 68 -9.34 1.03 6.46
CA TYR A 68 -9.26 1.14 5.01
C TYR A 68 -9.45 2.59 4.59
N VAL A 69 -8.59 3.08 3.70
CA VAL A 69 -8.69 4.43 3.17
C VAL A 69 -9.09 4.42 1.71
N LYS A 70 -8.34 3.72 0.88
CA LYS A 70 -8.60 3.69 -0.56
C LYS A 70 -7.83 2.53 -1.19
N ASN A 71 -8.13 2.24 -2.45
CA ASN A 71 -7.41 1.21 -3.19
C ASN A 71 -6.81 1.83 -4.44
N ARG A 72 -5.53 1.59 -4.65
CA ARG A 72 -4.79 2.14 -5.78
C ARG A 72 -5.38 1.69 -7.11
N ARG A 73 -5.82 0.45 -7.17
CA ARG A 73 -6.38 -0.10 -8.40
C ARG A 73 -7.67 0.58 -8.79
N GLU A 74 -8.51 0.89 -7.82
CA GLU A 74 -9.76 1.60 -8.07
C GLU A 74 -9.48 3.01 -8.59
N GLU A 75 -8.48 3.67 -8.04
CA GLU A 75 -8.06 4.99 -8.52
C GLU A 75 -7.54 4.92 -9.95
N GLU A 76 -6.73 3.91 -10.25
CA GLU A 76 -6.18 3.72 -11.59
C GLU A 76 -7.30 3.45 -12.60
N ASP A 77 -8.27 2.64 -12.25
CA ASP A 77 -9.38 2.34 -13.13
C ASP A 77 -10.19 3.60 -13.44
N SER A 78 -10.43 4.43 -12.45
CA SER A 78 -11.10 5.71 -12.66
C SER A 78 -10.29 6.61 -13.56
N TYR A 79 -9.00 6.67 -13.33
CA TYR A 79 -8.10 7.50 -14.12
C TYR A 79 -8.03 7.01 -15.56
N LYS A 80 -7.93 5.72 -15.75
CA LYS A 80 -7.90 5.13 -17.09
C LYS A 80 -9.18 5.38 -17.85
N ALA A 81 -10.32 5.34 -17.18
CA ALA A 81 -11.59 5.66 -17.82
C ALA A 81 -11.59 7.08 -18.36
N GLN A 82 -11.01 8.01 -17.62
CA GLN A 82 -10.87 9.39 -18.08
C GLN A 82 -9.90 9.49 -19.25
N GLU A 83 -8.81 8.75 -19.23
CA GLU A 83 -7.86 8.74 -20.32
C GLU A 83 -8.49 8.21 -21.60
N TYR A 84 -9.28 7.17 -21.49
CA TYR A 84 -9.97 6.62 -22.65
C TYR A 84 -10.87 7.63 -23.33
N ARG A 85 -11.50 8.48 -22.55
CA ARG A 85 -12.33 9.54 -23.11
C ARG A 85 -11.49 10.49 -23.97
N TYR A 86 -10.31 10.83 -23.50
CA TYR A 86 -9.40 11.67 -24.26
C TYR A 86 -8.90 10.98 -25.53
N VAL A 87 -8.59 9.71 -25.42
CA VAL A 87 -8.11 8.95 -26.55
C VAL A 87 -9.19 8.80 -27.62
N ASP A 88 -10.43 8.62 -27.20
CA ASP A 88 -11.55 8.50 -28.13
C ASP A 88 -11.79 9.78 -28.91
N VAL A 89 -11.45 10.89 -28.33
CA VAL A 89 -11.61 12.19 -28.98
C VAL A 89 -10.54 12.41 -30.04
N GLN A 90 -9.43 11.76 -29.90
CA GLN A 90 -8.35 11.87 -30.86
C GLN A 90 -8.61 11.02 -32.11
#